data_9990bd09ee78a39c1dba39c76661f661
#
_entry.id   9990bd09ee78a39c1dba39c76661f661
#
_cell.length_a   1.000
_cell.length_b   1.000
_cell.length_c   1.000
_cell.angle_alpha   90.00
_cell.angle_beta   90.00
_cell.angle_gamma   90.00
#
_symmetry.space_group_name_H-M   'P 1'
#
loop_
_entity.id
_entity.type
_entity.pdbx_description
1 polymer ?
#
loop_
_entity_poly.entity_id
_entity_poly.type
_entity_poly.pdbx_seq_one_letter_code
_entity_poly.pdbx_strand_id
1 'polypeptide(L)'
;SFSRIPRMAAAIMRTAMYEVLYMEEIPNAAAINEAVEIAKSYESQDVVAFINGILGSFVRAEFADTPPKPEKAARADDKAED
;
A
#
# COMPACT_ATOMS: atom_id res chain seq x y z
N SER A 1 -1.33 -16.60 14.51
CA SER A 1 -0.12 -16.59 13.77
C SER A 1 -0.39 -16.87 12.30
N PHE A 2 0.59 -16.56 11.47
CA PHE A 2 0.43 -16.61 10.02
C PHE A 2 1.32 -17.69 9.42
N SER A 3 1.13 -18.92 9.88
CA SER A 3 1.84 -20.04 9.29
C SER A 3 1.49 -20.20 7.81
N ARG A 4 0.35 -19.63 7.43
CA ARG A 4 -0.10 -19.69 6.05
C ARG A 4 -0.88 -18.41 5.74
N ILE A 5 -0.47 -17.73 4.69
CA ILE A 5 -1.13 -16.48 4.28
C ILE A 5 -2.38 -16.83 3.47
N PRO A 6 -3.55 -16.31 3.85
CA PRO A 6 -4.76 -16.58 3.07
C PRO A 6 -4.59 -16.17 1.62
N ARG A 7 -5.21 -16.94 0.75
CA ARG A 7 -5.06 -16.72 -0.68
C ARG A 7 -5.50 -15.34 -1.12
N MET A 8 -6.62 -14.87 -0.57
CA MET A 8 -7.13 -13.54 -0.90
C MET A 8 -6.16 -12.47 -0.43
N ALA A 9 -5.60 -12.63 0.77
CA ALA A 9 -4.65 -11.65 1.28
C ALA A 9 -3.42 -11.57 0.39
N ALA A 10 -2.92 -12.71 -0.07
CA ALA A 10 -1.77 -12.73 -0.96
C ALA A 10 -2.08 -12.01 -2.27
N ALA A 11 -3.27 -12.23 -2.82
CA ALA A 11 -3.66 -11.57 -4.05
C ALA A 11 -3.77 -10.06 -3.88
N ILE A 12 -4.35 -9.62 -2.77
CA ILE A 12 -4.49 -8.20 -2.49
C ILE A 12 -3.12 -7.54 -2.38
N MET A 13 -2.21 -8.17 -1.65
CA MET A 13 -0.87 -7.61 -1.47
C MET A 13 -0.10 -7.57 -2.79
N ARG A 14 -0.22 -8.63 -3.59
CA ARG A 14 0.47 -8.68 -4.88
C ARG A 14 0.01 -7.57 -5.81
N THR A 15 -1.30 -7.33 -5.84
CA THR A 15 -1.85 -6.26 -6.66
C THR A 15 -1.35 -4.89 -6.19
N ALA A 16 -1.37 -4.66 -4.87
CA ALA A 16 -0.91 -3.38 -4.34
C ALA A 16 0.57 -3.16 -4.63
N MET A 17 1.38 -4.20 -4.48
CA MET A 17 2.81 -4.08 -4.77
C MET A 17 3.06 -3.75 -6.24
N TYR A 18 2.28 -4.36 -7.12
CA TYR A 18 2.38 -4.05 -8.55
C TYR A 18 2.08 -2.58 -8.80
N GLU A 19 1.02 -2.07 -8.19
CA GLU A 19 0.65 -0.67 -8.36
C GLU A 19 1.74 0.24 -7.84
N VAL A 20 2.32 -0.10 -6.70
CA VAL A 20 3.39 0.71 -6.12
C VAL A 20 4.61 0.74 -7.03
N LEU A 21 4.95 -0.39 -7.62
CA LEU A 21 6.15 -0.50 -8.42
C LEU A 21 5.99 0.05 -9.84
N TYR A 22 4.84 -0.15 -10.45
CA TYR A 22 4.71 0.06 -11.88
C TYR A 22 3.68 1.08 -12.31
N MET A 23 2.80 1.51 -11.42
CA MET A 23 1.76 2.46 -11.79
C MET A 23 2.00 3.78 -11.09
N GLU A 24 2.81 4.60 -11.72
CA GLU A 24 3.27 5.84 -11.10
C GLU A 24 2.14 6.83 -10.86
N GLU A 25 1.06 6.72 -11.61
CA GLU A 25 -0.06 7.62 -11.42
C GLU A 25 -0.83 7.32 -10.14
N ILE A 26 -0.58 6.18 -9.50
CA ILE A 26 -1.24 5.83 -8.25
C ILE A 26 -0.27 6.09 -7.10
N PRO A 27 -0.60 7.03 -6.21
CA PRO A 27 0.27 7.28 -5.04
C PRO A 27 0.37 6.03 -4.17
N ASN A 28 1.54 5.84 -3.56
CA ASN A 28 1.77 4.67 -2.72
C ASN A 28 0.75 4.55 -1.60
N ALA A 29 0.45 5.67 -0.95
CA ALA A 29 -0.50 5.66 0.15
C ALA A 29 -1.89 5.23 -0.33
N ALA A 30 -2.28 5.65 -1.54
CA ALA A 30 -3.58 5.26 -2.08
C ALA A 30 -3.64 3.78 -2.37
N ALA A 31 -2.55 3.21 -2.92
CA ALA A 31 -2.51 1.78 -3.21
C ALA A 31 -2.65 0.96 -1.93
N ILE A 32 -1.94 1.36 -0.89
CA ILE A 32 -2.00 0.65 0.39
C ILE A 32 -3.39 0.80 1.01
N ASN A 33 -3.93 2.01 0.99
CA ASN A 33 -5.22 2.25 1.60
C ASN A 33 -6.31 1.44 0.92
N GLU A 34 -6.28 1.38 -0.40
CA GLU A 34 -7.27 0.60 -1.14
C GLU A 34 -7.14 -0.89 -0.82
N ALA A 35 -5.91 -1.39 -0.74
CA ALA A 35 -5.69 -2.78 -0.40
C ALA A 35 -6.26 -3.11 0.99
N VAL A 36 -6.03 -2.21 1.94
CA VAL A 36 -6.52 -2.41 3.29
C VAL A 36 -8.06 -2.39 3.32
N GLU A 37 -8.67 -1.47 2.57
CA GLU A 37 -10.12 -1.39 2.52
C GLU A 37 -10.73 -2.65 1.91
N ILE A 38 -10.11 -3.18 0.87
CA ILE A 38 -10.59 -4.43 0.28
C ILE A 38 -10.45 -5.56 1.29
N ALA A 39 -9.31 -5.63 1.97
CA ALA A 39 -9.06 -6.70 2.92
C ALA A 39 -10.07 -6.69 4.07
N LYS A 40 -10.54 -5.53 4.47
CA LYS A 40 -11.51 -5.44 5.54
C LYS A 40 -12.81 -6.19 5.24
N SER A 41 -13.15 -6.32 3.97
CA SER A 41 -14.36 -7.02 3.56
C SER A 41 -14.22 -8.54 3.58
N TYR A 42 -13.00 -9.06 3.58
CA TYR A 42 -12.77 -10.48 3.39
C TYR A 42 -11.93 -11.13 4.48
N GLU A 43 -11.24 -10.36 5.28
CA GLU A 43 -10.26 -10.92 6.21
C GLU A 43 -10.51 -10.45 7.63
N SER A 44 -9.92 -11.16 8.58
CA SER A 44 -9.99 -10.76 9.98
C SER A 44 -9.12 -9.53 10.22
N GLN A 45 -9.35 -8.88 11.36
CA GLN A 45 -8.57 -7.70 11.71
C GLN A 45 -7.08 -8.00 11.79
N ASP A 46 -6.73 -9.20 12.25
CA ASP A 46 -5.33 -9.58 12.33
C ASP A 46 -4.69 -9.62 10.95
N VAL A 47 -5.40 -10.19 9.98
CA VAL A 47 -4.88 -10.26 8.62
C VAL A 47 -4.81 -8.88 8.00
N VAL A 48 -5.81 -8.04 8.25
CA VAL A 48 -5.81 -6.66 7.74
C VAL A 48 -4.58 -5.91 8.27
N ALA A 49 -4.32 -6.03 9.57
CA ALA A 49 -3.16 -5.37 10.17
C ALA A 49 -1.87 -5.91 9.58
N PHE A 50 -1.81 -7.21 9.34
CA PHE A 50 -0.63 -7.83 8.72
C PHE A 50 -0.39 -7.27 7.33
N ILE A 51 -1.46 -7.17 6.52
CA ILE A 51 -1.34 -6.62 5.16
C ILE A 51 -0.83 -5.18 5.22
N ASN A 52 -1.42 -4.38 6.08
CA ASN A 52 -1.02 -2.98 6.20
C ASN A 52 0.46 -2.87 6.59
N GLY A 53 0.89 -3.69 7.54
CA GLY A 53 2.29 -3.67 7.98
C GLY A 53 3.26 -4.10 6.89
N ILE A 54 2.90 -5.16 6.15
CA ILE A 54 3.75 -5.66 5.09
C ILE A 54 3.86 -4.64 3.97
N LEU A 55 2.74 -4.04 3.56
CA LEU A 55 2.78 -3.08 2.46
C LEU A 55 3.51 -1.80 2.87
N GLY A 56 3.34 -1.36 4.10
CA GLY A 56 4.08 -0.21 4.59
C GLY A 56 5.58 -0.46 4.59
N SER A 57 5.99 -1.63 5.08
CA SER A 57 7.40 -2.00 5.07
C SER A 57 7.94 -2.10 3.66
N PHE A 58 7.14 -2.65 2.75
CA PHE A 58 7.54 -2.80 1.37
C PHE A 58 7.83 -1.43 0.74
N VAL A 59 6.94 -0.47 0.95
CA VAL A 59 7.13 0.86 0.38
C VAL A 59 8.36 1.52 0.98
N ARG A 60 8.54 1.41 2.29
CA ARG A 60 9.71 2.00 2.94
C ARG A 60 11.00 1.41 2.41
N ALA A 61 11.02 0.11 2.17
CA ALA A 61 12.23 -0.54 1.66
C ALA A 61 12.51 -0.16 0.22
N GLU A 62 11.47 -0.14 -0.61
CA GLU A 62 11.64 0.14 -2.03
C GLU A 62 12.02 1.58 -2.32
N PHE A 63 11.58 2.52 -1.49
CA PHE A 63 11.77 3.93 -1.76
C PHE A 63 12.59 4.63 -0.69
N ALA A 64 13.43 3.86 0.02
CA ALA A 64 14.23 4.43 1.10
C ALA A 64 15.11 5.57 0.61
N ASP A 65 15.68 5.42 -0.59
CA ASP A 65 16.63 6.40 -1.14
C ASP A 65 16.08 7.10 -2.37
N THR A 66 14.77 7.05 -2.58
CA THR A 66 14.16 7.67 -3.75
C THR A 66 13.17 8.74 -3.34
N PRO A 67 13.03 9.80 -4.18
CA PRO A 67 12.01 10.81 -3.89
C PRO A 67 10.60 10.24 -4.07
N PRO A 68 9.62 10.86 -3.43
CA PRO A 68 8.24 10.41 -3.59
C PRO A 68 7.77 10.56 -5.03
N LYS A 69 6.70 9.82 -5.36
CA LYS A 69 6.11 9.93 -6.68
C LYS A 69 5.60 11.35 -6.93
N PRO A 70 5.62 11.79 -8.19
CA PRO A 70 5.19 13.16 -8.50
C PRO A 70 3.77 13.49 -8.02
N GLU A 71 2.84 12.56 -8.12
CA GLU A 71 1.47 12.82 -7.66
C GLU A 71 1.44 13.12 -6.18
N LYS A 72 2.25 12.39 -5.44
CA LYS A 72 2.33 12.57 -3.99
C LYS A 72 2.90 13.94 -3.66
N ALA A 73 3.93 14.36 -4.37
CA ALA A 73 4.54 15.67 -4.15
C ALA A 73 3.56 16.78 -4.52
N ALA A 74 2.86 16.65 -5.63
CA ALA A 74 1.88 17.64 -6.04
C ALA A 74 0.77 17.78 -5.02
N ARG A 75 0.31 16.66 -4.48
CA ARG A 75 -0.74 16.68 -3.49
C ARG A 75 -0.29 17.39 -2.22
N ALA A 76 0.95 17.15 -1.82
CA ALA A 76 1.50 17.82 -0.65
C ALA A 76 1.57 19.34 -0.87
N ASP A 77 1.97 19.76 -2.07
CA ASP A 77 2.03 21.16 -2.42
C ASP A 77 0.65 21.79 -2.37
N ASP A 78 -0.35 21.10 -2.89
CA ASP A 78 -1.72 21.61 -2.85
C ASP A 78 -2.17 21.85 -1.43
N LYS A 79 -1.86 20.92 -0.54
CA LYS A 79 -2.24 21.08 0.86
C LYS A 79 -1.53 22.26 1.49
N ALA A 80 -0.29 22.45 1.13
CA ALA A 80 0.49 23.56 1.70
C ALA A 80 -0.10 24.90 1.30
N GLU A 81 -0.66 24.96 0.10
CA GLU A 81 -1.22 26.21 -0.39
C GLU A 81 -2.59 26.52 0.20
N ASP A 82 -3.26 25.51 0.66
CA ASP A 82 -4.57 25.69 1.26
C ASP A 82 -4.46 26.24 2.68
#